data_6d46d7b315daf84d86417bbef35437e0
#
_entry.id   6d46d7b315daf84d86417bbef35437e0
#
_cell.length_a   1.000
_cell.length_b   1.000
_cell.length_c   1.000
_cell.angle_alpha   90.00
_cell.angle_beta   90.00
_cell.angle_gamma   90.00
#
_symmetry.space_group_name_H-M   'P 1'
#
loop_
_entity.id
_entity.type
_entity.pdbx_description
1 polymer ?
#
loop_
_entity_poly.entity_id
_entity_poly.type
_entity_poly.pdbx_seq_one_letter_code
_entity_poly.pdbx_strand_id
1 'polypeptide(L)'
;MAITAGQHRGRACAGKQDARRFPRQVVSWLVTVSIGSRQLKGRTKDTSAAGAKILIDERLPLGSQVLLQLRRAGNSPVETHALVWRLDADGFACVFVGTPGPGFLAAVAPSRAEASMVRPNEVRARGTVLLAAADPAVRELALAALSSRDYTLLDAGPQPLLALRFAQDHSAPIDLFLVDVELRLMNGERLVQQLVPHRPAAKVLLIPQGSVPRPTVPGASWLPTPCSREDLAMRVHQALETKT
;
A
#
# COMPACT_ATOMS: atom_id res chain seq x y z
N MET A 1 31.04 48.38 26.34
CA MET A 1 29.78 47.65 26.46
C MET A 1 29.48 47.05 25.11
N ALA A 2 29.76 45.75 24.95
CA ALA A 2 29.51 44.99 23.72
C ALA A 2 28.24 44.11 23.93
N ILE A 3 27.25 44.30 23.08
CA ILE A 3 26.02 43.52 23.08
C ILE A 3 26.21 42.38 22.06
N THR A 4 26.27 41.16 22.58
CA THR A 4 26.44 39.94 21.80
C THR A 4 25.09 39.53 21.20
N ALA A 5 25.00 39.48 19.86
CA ALA A 5 23.83 38.99 19.15
C ALA A 5 23.77 37.45 19.22
N GLY A 6 22.71 36.92 19.82
CA GLY A 6 22.44 35.49 19.90
C GLY A 6 21.99 34.94 18.55
N GLN A 7 22.74 33.98 18.04
CA GLN A 7 22.40 33.19 16.84
C GLN A 7 21.32 32.17 17.23
N HIS A 8 20.08 32.39 16.83
CA HIS A 8 19.06 31.33 16.79
C HIS A 8 19.39 30.36 15.63
N ARG A 9 20.02 29.25 15.96
CA ARG A 9 20.09 28.10 15.05
C ARG A 9 18.70 27.49 14.93
N GLY A 10 18.06 27.72 13.79
CA GLY A 10 16.84 27.01 13.40
C GLY A 10 17.12 25.50 13.35
N ARG A 11 16.43 24.75 14.19
CA ARG A 11 16.35 23.30 14.08
C ARG A 11 15.62 22.99 12.79
N ALA A 12 16.36 22.47 11.79
CA ALA A 12 15.77 21.81 10.65
C ALA A 12 14.93 20.63 11.15
N CYS A 13 13.63 20.67 10.91
CA CYS A 13 12.76 19.52 11.08
C CYS A 13 13.28 18.41 10.14
N ALA A 14 13.87 17.37 10.71
CA ALA A 14 14.21 16.15 9.99
C ALA A 14 12.90 15.59 9.43
N GLY A 15 12.73 15.67 8.11
CA GLY A 15 11.59 15.09 7.41
C GLY A 15 11.54 13.60 7.74
N LYS A 16 10.35 13.12 8.15
CA LYS A 16 10.10 11.68 8.32
C LYS A 16 10.44 11.00 6.98
N GLN A 17 11.46 10.16 6.96
CA GLN A 17 11.78 9.34 5.79
C GLN A 17 10.56 8.47 5.48
N ASP A 18 10.07 8.57 4.24
CA ASP A 18 8.94 7.79 3.76
C ASP A 18 9.44 6.34 3.51
N ALA A 19 9.16 5.44 4.45
CA ALA A 19 9.56 4.02 4.39
C ALA A 19 8.75 3.19 3.37
N ARG A 20 8.00 3.82 2.47
CA ARG A 20 7.18 3.14 1.46
C ARG A 20 8.07 2.63 0.33
N ARG A 21 7.77 1.43 -0.16
CA ARG A 21 8.47 0.81 -1.30
C ARG A 21 8.46 1.67 -2.57
N PHE A 22 7.43 2.49 -2.74
CA PHE A 22 7.31 3.46 -3.82
C PHE A 22 7.25 4.86 -3.20
N PRO A 23 8.39 5.58 -3.13
CA PRO A 23 8.43 6.93 -2.61
C PRO A 23 7.47 7.80 -3.40
N ARG A 24 6.72 8.65 -2.68
CA ARG A 24 5.80 9.58 -3.30
C ARG A 24 6.52 10.86 -3.62
N GLN A 25 6.33 11.32 -4.84
CA GLN A 25 6.75 12.65 -5.24
C GLN A 25 5.58 13.62 -5.13
N VAL A 26 5.82 14.76 -4.52
CA VAL A 26 4.86 15.86 -4.50
C VAL A 26 4.89 16.53 -5.87
N VAL A 27 3.90 16.24 -6.69
CA VAL A 27 3.79 16.75 -8.06
C VAL A 27 2.38 17.24 -8.32
N SER A 28 2.24 18.42 -8.90
CA SER A 28 0.95 19.01 -9.25
C SER A 28 0.71 18.93 -10.76
N TRP A 29 0.34 17.74 -11.23
CA TRP A 29 -0.03 17.52 -12.62
C TRP A 29 -1.53 17.73 -12.82
N LEU A 30 -1.90 18.24 -13.97
CA LEU A 30 -3.30 18.25 -14.38
C LEU A 30 -3.76 16.83 -14.63
N VAL A 31 -4.91 16.47 -14.09
CA VAL A 31 -5.50 15.15 -14.30
C VAL A 31 -6.94 15.28 -14.79
N THR A 32 -7.27 14.52 -15.83
CA THR A 32 -8.66 14.25 -16.21
C THR A 32 -9.01 12.85 -15.71
N VAL A 33 -10.07 12.77 -14.91
CA VAL A 33 -10.60 11.54 -14.35
C VAL A 33 -11.84 11.16 -15.10
N SER A 34 -11.82 10.05 -15.85
CA SER A 34 -12.98 9.53 -16.57
C SER A 34 -13.61 8.38 -15.79
N ILE A 35 -14.90 8.47 -15.54
CA ILE A 35 -15.72 7.42 -14.92
C ILE A 35 -17.00 7.24 -15.73
N GLY A 36 -17.15 6.10 -16.42
CA GLY A 36 -18.22 5.94 -17.42
C GLY A 36 -18.16 7.03 -18.48
N SER A 37 -19.26 7.74 -18.69
CA SER A 37 -19.37 8.86 -19.65
C SER A 37 -18.93 10.22 -19.06
N ARG A 38 -18.61 10.29 -17.77
CA ARG A 38 -18.29 11.55 -17.08
C ARG A 38 -16.79 11.80 -17.08
N GLN A 39 -16.43 13.05 -17.25
CA GLN A 39 -15.05 13.52 -17.15
C GLN A 39 -14.94 14.63 -16.11
N LEU A 40 -14.03 14.47 -15.17
CA LEU A 40 -13.78 15.41 -14.09
C LEU A 40 -12.34 15.91 -14.18
N LYS A 41 -12.12 17.18 -13.88
CA LYS A 41 -10.80 17.79 -13.89
C LYS A 41 -10.29 17.96 -12.46
N GLY A 42 -9.04 17.61 -12.25
CA GLY A 42 -8.36 17.73 -10.95
C GLY A 42 -6.87 17.94 -11.11
N ARG A 43 -6.16 17.80 -10.00
CA ARG A 43 -4.70 17.84 -9.93
C ARG A 43 -4.17 16.74 -9.03
N THR A 44 -2.99 16.23 -9.33
CA THR A 44 -2.29 15.38 -8.38
C THR A 44 -1.75 16.22 -7.22
N LYS A 45 -1.83 15.69 -6.00
CA LYS A 45 -1.13 16.21 -4.82
C LYS A 45 0.22 15.54 -4.66
N ASP A 46 0.22 14.23 -4.86
CA ASP A 46 1.40 13.39 -4.87
C ASP A 46 1.16 12.17 -5.79
N THR A 47 2.22 11.57 -6.26
CA THR A 47 2.17 10.33 -7.05
C THR A 47 3.37 9.45 -6.77
N SER A 48 3.20 8.15 -7.01
CA SER A 48 4.23 7.11 -6.95
C SER A 48 4.04 6.13 -8.09
N ALA A 49 4.91 5.14 -8.24
CA ALA A 49 4.71 4.07 -9.22
C ALA A 49 3.44 3.23 -8.98
N ALA A 50 2.90 3.21 -7.75
CA ALA A 50 1.73 2.39 -7.39
C ALA A 50 0.40 3.16 -7.38
N GLY A 51 0.40 4.48 -7.35
CA GLY A 51 -0.83 5.26 -7.23
C GLY A 51 -0.60 6.74 -7.03
N ALA A 52 -1.69 7.49 -6.94
CA ALA A 52 -1.67 8.93 -6.77
C ALA A 52 -2.74 9.40 -5.79
N LYS A 53 -2.51 10.57 -5.19
CA LYS A 53 -3.58 11.35 -4.56
C LYS A 53 -4.02 12.43 -5.55
N ILE A 54 -5.32 12.46 -5.81
CA ILE A 54 -5.97 13.41 -6.74
C ILE A 54 -6.80 14.40 -5.92
N LEU A 55 -6.55 15.68 -6.13
CA LEU A 55 -7.34 16.78 -5.60
C LEU A 55 -8.47 17.06 -6.59
N ILE A 56 -9.70 16.96 -6.12
CA ILE A 56 -10.91 17.14 -6.91
C ILE A 56 -12.08 17.44 -5.99
N ASP A 57 -12.98 18.33 -6.39
CA ASP A 57 -14.11 18.77 -5.56
C ASP A 57 -15.25 17.72 -5.53
N GLU A 58 -15.26 16.81 -6.48
CA GLU A 58 -16.31 15.80 -6.58
C GLU A 58 -15.93 14.48 -5.89
N ARG A 59 -16.89 13.92 -5.15
CA ARG A 59 -16.72 12.63 -4.47
C ARG A 59 -17.05 11.49 -5.40
N LEU A 60 -16.10 10.61 -5.62
CA LEU A 60 -16.30 9.36 -6.35
C LEU A 60 -16.56 8.21 -5.37
N PRO A 61 -17.40 7.22 -5.73
CA PRO A 61 -17.60 6.04 -4.89
C PRO A 61 -16.31 5.28 -4.67
N LEU A 62 -16.10 4.76 -3.45
CA LEU A 62 -15.00 3.83 -3.17
C LEU A 62 -15.12 2.57 -4.05
N GLY A 63 -13.99 2.07 -4.55
CA GLY A 63 -13.95 0.93 -5.45
C GLY A 63 -14.27 1.25 -6.91
N SER A 64 -14.53 2.53 -7.25
CA SER A 64 -14.74 2.92 -8.65
C SER A 64 -13.47 2.74 -9.46
N GLN A 65 -13.59 2.11 -10.62
CA GLN A 65 -12.56 2.13 -11.64
C GLN A 65 -12.64 3.43 -12.44
N VAL A 66 -11.51 4.10 -12.58
CA VAL A 66 -11.39 5.35 -13.32
C VAL A 66 -10.24 5.27 -14.31
N LEU A 67 -10.38 5.96 -15.43
CA LEU A 67 -9.28 6.22 -16.33
C LEU A 67 -8.70 7.60 -16.00
N LEU A 68 -7.41 7.64 -15.70
CA LEU A 68 -6.68 8.86 -15.43
C LEU A 68 -5.86 9.25 -16.65
N GLN A 69 -6.07 10.48 -17.12
CA GLN A 69 -5.17 11.12 -18.09
C GLN A 69 -4.36 12.18 -17.35
N LEU A 70 -3.09 11.88 -17.12
CA LEU A 70 -2.16 12.74 -16.39
C LEU A 70 -1.35 13.58 -17.37
N ARG A 71 -1.38 14.90 -17.21
CA ARG A 71 -0.68 15.83 -18.07
C ARG A 71 0.38 16.60 -17.29
N ARG A 72 1.63 16.34 -17.62
CA ARG A 72 2.77 17.13 -17.18
C ARG A 72 3.02 18.28 -18.16
N ALA A 73 3.43 19.45 -17.68
CA ALA A 73 3.80 20.56 -18.54
C ALA A 73 4.91 20.13 -19.55
N GLY A 74 4.65 20.35 -20.84
CA GLY A 74 5.61 20.02 -21.91
C GLY A 74 5.64 18.57 -22.40
N ASN A 75 4.84 17.65 -21.83
CA ASN A 75 4.83 16.24 -22.22
C ASN A 75 3.45 15.80 -22.73
N SER A 76 3.44 14.75 -23.54
CA SER A 76 2.20 14.08 -23.94
C SER A 76 1.46 13.54 -22.71
N PRO A 77 0.12 13.58 -22.69
CA PRO A 77 -0.66 13.02 -21.59
C PRO A 77 -0.40 11.50 -21.47
N VAL A 78 -0.32 11.03 -20.23
CA VAL A 78 -0.17 9.61 -19.94
C VAL A 78 -1.46 9.08 -19.36
N GLU A 79 -1.97 7.99 -19.92
CA GLU A 79 -3.18 7.34 -19.47
C GLU A 79 -2.86 6.14 -18.59
N THR A 80 -3.65 5.97 -17.54
CA THR A 80 -3.58 4.80 -16.67
C THR A 80 -4.94 4.52 -16.03
N HIS A 81 -5.28 3.24 -15.90
CA HIS A 81 -6.44 2.83 -15.13
C HIS A 81 -6.10 2.87 -13.65
N ALA A 82 -7.06 3.27 -12.83
CA ALA A 82 -6.90 3.33 -11.39
C ALA A 82 -8.17 2.93 -10.65
N LEU A 83 -8.00 2.45 -9.43
CA LEU A 83 -9.08 2.15 -8.51
C LEU A 83 -9.11 3.19 -7.39
N VAL A 84 -10.25 3.81 -7.14
CA VAL A 84 -10.45 4.72 -6.00
C VAL A 84 -10.47 3.89 -4.73
N TRP A 85 -9.45 4.03 -3.89
CA TRP A 85 -9.33 3.20 -2.70
C TRP A 85 -9.57 3.95 -1.38
N ARG A 86 -9.43 5.28 -1.38
CA ARG A 86 -9.67 6.13 -0.21
C ARG A 86 -10.22 7.48 -0.62
N LEU A 87 -11.20 7.98 0.14
CA LEU A 87 -11.74 9.33 0.00
C LEU A 87 -11.16 10.21 1.11
N ASP A 88 -10.72 11.40 0.73
CA ASP A 88 -10.25 12.45 1.63
C ASP A 88 -11.16 13.68 1.47
N ALA A 89 -11.03 14.67 2.36
CA ALA A 89 -11.84 15.87 2.32
C ALA A 89 -11.60 16.71 1.04
N ASP A 90 -10.38 16.62 0.48
CA ASP A 90 -9.90 17.40 -0.67
C ASP A 90 -9.80 16.56 -1.97
N GLY A 91 -10.36 15.35 -1.99
CA GLY A 91 -10.31 14.47 -3.16
C GLY A 91 -10.23 12.99 -2.82
N PHE A 92 -9.47 12.22 -3.61
CA PHE A 92 -9.34 10.78 -3.39
C PHE A 92 -7.91 10.30 -3.62
N ALA A 93 -7.57 9.17 -2.99
CA ALA A 93 -6.38 8.41 -3.32
C ALA A 93 -6.77 7.21 -4.19
N CYS A 94 -5.94 6.93 -5.20
CA CYS A 94 -6.14 5.80 -6.11
C CYS A 94 -4.88 4.95 -6.22
N VAL A 95 -5.11 3.68 -6.56
CA VAL A 95 -4.07 2.71 -6.90
C VAL A 95 -4.16 2.45 -8.40
N PHE A 96 -3.02 2.45 -9.08
CA PHE A 96 -2.99 2.14 -10.52
C PHE A 96 -3.30 0.67 -10.75
N VAL A 97 -4.07 0.40 -11.80
CA VAL A 97 -4.46 -0.95 -12.22
C VAL A 97 -3.59 -1.34 -13.39
N GLY A 98 -2.83 -2.43 -13.23
CA GLY A 98 -1.81 -2.84 -14.20
C GLY A 98 -0.50 -2.05 -14.07
N THR A 99 0.46 -2.38 -14.93
CA THR A 99 1.74 -1.65 -14.98
C THR A 99 1.55 -0.36 -15.76
N PRO A 100 1.71 0.82 -15.14
CA PRO A 100 1.70 2.06 -15.87
C PRO A 100 2.75 2.03 -16.99
N GLY A 101 2.41 2.61 -18.14
CA GLY A 101 3.31 2.63 -19.30
C GLY A 101 4.71 3.20 -18.97
N PRO A 102 5.74 2.83 -19.74
CA PRO A 102 7.11 3.22 -19.47
C PRO A 102 7.30 4.74 -19.39
N GLY A 103 6.53 5.51 -20.14
CA GLY A 103 6.53 6.97 -20.06
C GLY A 103 6.05 7.51 -18.71
N PHE A 104 5.08 6.85 -18.07
CA PHE A 104 4.61 7.20 -16.73
C PHE A 104 5.66 6.86 -15.68
N LEU A 105 6.22 5.64 -15.73
CA LEU A 105 7.26 5.21 -14.81
C LEU A 105 8.49 6.12 -14.88
N ALA A 106 8.91 6.53 -16.08
CA ALA A 106 9.99 7.49 -16.27
C ALA A 106 9.65 8.89 -15.71
N ALA A 107 8.38 9.31 -15.80
CA ALA A 107 7.93 10.60 -15.28
C ALA A 107 7.83 10.63 -13.75
N VAL A 108 7.56 9.49 -13.12
CA VAL A 108 7.42 9.32 -11.66
C VAL A 108 8.72 8.80 -11.02
N ALA A 109 9.71 8.39 -11.82
CA ALA A 109 11.01 8.01 -11.31
C ALA A 109 11.69 9.24 -10.64
N PRO A 110 12.33 9.07 -9.48
CA PRO A 110 13.13 10.11 -8.87
C PRO A 110 14.19 10.58 -9.88
N SER A 111 14.47 11.88 -9.91
CA SER A 111 15.53 12.40 -10.79
C SER A 111 16.87 11.72 -10.45
N ARG A 112 17.76 11.60 -11.44
CA ARG A 112 19.05 10.92 -11.27
C ARG A 112 19.88 11.50 -10.09
N ALA A 113 19.67 12.76 -9.75
CA ALA A 113 20.29 13.42 -8.60
C ALA A 113 19.70 12.94 -7.26
N GLU A 114 18.38 12.69 -7.20
CA GLU A 114 17.70 12.16 -6.00
C GLU A 114 17.96 10.66 -5.85
N ALA A 115 18.06 9.92 -6.96
CA ALA A 115 18.40 8.50 -6.95
C ALA A 115 19.83 8.23 -6.45
N SER A 116 20.75 9.20 -6.60
CA SER A 116 22.13 9.07 -6.10
C SER A 116 22.26 9.28 -4.58
N MET A 117 21.26 9.91 -3.95
CA MET A 117 21.21 10.05 -2.48
C MET A 117 20.47 8.90 -1.79
N VAL A 118 19.62 8.18 -2.51
CA VAL A 118 19.04 6.92 -2.06
C VAL A 118 19.93 5.80 -2.59
N ARG A 119 21.04 5.53 -1.90
CA ARG A 119 21.63 4.20 -1.98
C ARG A 119 20.52 3.24 -1.60
N PRO A 120 20.18 2.24 -2.43
CA PRO A 120 19.39 1.13 -1.93
C PRO A 120 20.29 0.48 -0.88
N ASN A 121 20.04 0.82 0.39
CA ASN A 121 20.41 -0.08 1.43
C ASN A 121 19.52 -1.29 1.13
N GLU A 122 20.07 -2.30 0.47
CA GLU A 122 19.52 -3.63 0.38
C GLU A 122 19.53 -4.24 1.80
N VAL A 123 18.75 -3.65 2.68
CA VAL A 123 18.19 -4.39 3.78
C VAL A 123 17.26 -5.37 3.08
N ARG A 124 17.73 -6.60 2.87
CA ARG A 124 16.90 -7.70 2.38
C ARG A 124 15.70 -7.74 3.29
N ALA A 125 14.57 -7.26 2.78
CA ALA A 125 13.31 -7.37 3.50
C ALA A 125 13.15 -8.84 3.90
N ARG A 126 12.84 -9.10 5.15
CA ARG A 126 12.67 -10.48 5.69
C ARG A 126 11.54 -11.23 4.98
N GLY A 127 10.69 -10.52 4.27
CA GLY A 127 9.59 -11.06 3.48
C GLY A 127 8.55 -10.00 3.16
N THR A 128 7.67 -10.33 2.23
CA THR A 128 6.53 -9.50 1.82
C THR A 128 5.24 -10.08 2.40
N VAL A 129 4.52 -9.29 3.17
CA VAL A 129 3.25 -9.65 3.81
C VAL A 129 2.11 -8.89 3.14
N LEU A 130 1.11 -9.60 2.65
CA LEU A 130 -0.14 -9.03 2.17
C LEU A 130 -1.16 -9.05 3.30
N LEU A 131 -1.56 -7.86 3.76
CA LEU A 131 -2.55 -7.67 4.81
C LEU A 131 -3.92 -7.34 4.20
N ALA A 132 -4.95 -8.09 4.62
CA ALA A 132 -6.34 -7.77 4.36
C ALA A 132 -7.12 -7.86 5.68
N ALA A 133 -7.50 -6.72 6.25
CA ALA A 133 -8.21 -6.65 7.52
C ALA A 133 -9.26 -5.54 7.51
N ALA A 134 -10.44 -5.84 8.07
CA ALA A 134 -11.54 -4.89 8.17
C ALA A 134 -11.38 -3.94 9.35
N ASP A 135 -10.85 -4.43 10.47
CA ASP A 135 -10.65 -3.65 11.68
C ASP A 135 -9.44 -2.72 11.56
N PRO A 136 -9.62 -1.39 11.71
CA PRO A 136 -8.53 -0.43 11.71
C PRO A 136 -7.47 -0.70 12.79
N ALA A 137 -7.88 -1.16 13.99
CA ALA A 137 -6.96 -1.44 15.08
C ALA A 137 -6.03 -2.61 14.74
N VAL A 138 -6.55 -3.66 14.11
CA VAL A 138 -5.75 -4.79 13.61
C VAL A 138 -4.76 -4.32 12.55
N ARG A 139 -5.17 -3.42 11.66
CA ARG A 139 -4.30 -2.87 10.61
C ARG A 139 -3.17 -2.01 11.20
N GLU A 140 -3.50 -1.13 12.15
CA GLU A 140 -2.49 -0.32 12.85
C GLU A 140 -1.50 -1.19 13.62
N LEU A 141 -1.99 -2.23 14.29
CA LEU A 141 -1.16 -3.19 15.00
C LEU A 141 -0.20 -3.90 14.03
N ALA A 142 -0.70 -4.40 12.90
CA ALA A 142 0.11 -5.07 11.90
C ALA A 142 1.15 -4.12 11.26
N LEU A 143 0.74 -2.90 10.91
CA LEU A 143 1.64 -1.87 10.40
C LEU A 143 2.76 -1.58 11.41
N ALA A 144 2.41 -1.37 12.68
CA ALA A 144 3.38 -1.07 13.73
C ALA A 144 4.32 -2.26 14.03
N ALA A 145 3.80 -3.49 13.97
CA ALA A 145 4.57 -4.70 14.27
C ALA A 145 5.58 -5.06 13.17
N LEU A 146 5.19 -4.88 11.90
CA LEU A 146 5.96 -5.38 10.76
C LEU A 146 6.88 -4.32 10.15
N SER A 147 6.47 -3.03 10.13
CA SER A 147 7.31 -1.95 9.59
C SER A 147 8.62 -1.75 10.36
N SER A 148 8.66 -2.11 11.64
CA SER A 148 9.85 -1.98 12.48
C SER A 148 10.84 -3.16 12.35
N ARG A 149 10.53 -4.17 11.56
CA ARG A 149 11.28 -5.44 11.46
C ARG A 149 11.67 -5.83 10.05
N ASP A 150 11.79 -4.85 9.15
CA ASP A 150 12.23 -5.04 7.75
C ASP A 150 11.29 -5.92 6.89
N TYR A 151 9.99 -5.98 7.20
CA TYR A 151 8.99 -6.58 6.33
C TYR A 151 8.43 -5.56 5.35
N THR A 152 8.22 -5.99 4.10
CA THR A 152 7.41 -5.22 3.14
C THR A 152 5.94 -5.53 3.39
N LEU A 153 5.13 -4.52 3.73
CA LEU A 153 3.70 -4.70 3.96
C LEU A 153 2.88 -4.13 2.79
N LEU A 154 2.04 -4.98 2.19
CA LEU A 154 1.03 -4.62 1.19
C LEU A 154 -0.32 -4.56 1.91
N ASP A 155 -0.78 -3.36 2.25
CA ASP A 155 -2.07 -3.18 2.95
C ASP A 155 -3.23 -3.05 1.96
N ALA A 156 -4.04 -4.08 1.85
CA ALA A 156 -5.27 -4.09 1.06
C ALA A 156 -6.49 -3.53 1.85
N GLY A 157 -6.32 -3.29 3.15
CA GLY A 157 -7.43 -2.85 4.00
C GLY A 157 -8.59 -3.84 4.01
N PRO A 158 -9.84 -3.34 4.07
CA PRO A 158 -11.04 -4.18 4.06
C PRO A 158 -11.45 -4.65 2.65
N GLN A 159 -10.60 -4.50 1.64
CA GLN A 159 -10.96 -4.64 0.22
C GLN A 159 -10.39 -5.93 -0.39
N PRO A 160 -11.19 -6.99 -0.57
CA PRO A 160 -10.74 -8.25 -1.14
C PRO A 160 -10.20 -8.12 -2.56
N LEU A 161 -10.81 -7.26 -3.38
CA LEU A 161 -10.37 -7.03 -4.76
C LEU A 161 -8.98 -6.40 -4.83
N LEU A 162 -8.63 -5.54 -3.88
CA LEU A 162 -7.29 -4.96 -3.82
C LEU A 162 -6.26 -6.01 -3.40
N ALA A 163 -6.61 -6.91 -2.47
CA ALA A 163 -5.76 -8.03 -2.10
C ALA A 163 -5.48 -8.96 -3.29
N LEU A 164 -6.51 -9.28 -4.10
CA LEU A 164 -6.37 -10.07 -5.31
C LEU A 164 -5.46 -9.38 -6.33
N ARG A 165 -5.62 -8.06 -6.50
CA ARG A 165 -4.75 -7.28 -7.38
C ARG A 165 -3.30 -7.30 -6.92
N PHE A 166 -3.04 -7.13 -5.64
CA PHE A 166 -1.67 -7.29 -5.12
C PHE A 166 -1.13 -8.68 -5.37
N ALA A 167 -1.93 -9.73 -5.20
CA ALA A 167 -1.49 -11.09 -5.48
C ALA A 167 -1.18 -11.33 -6.96
N GLN A 168 -1.93 -10.72 -7.88
CA GLN A 168 -1.75 -10.85 -9.32
C GLN A 168 -0.58 -10.01 -9.84
N ASP A 169 -0.57 -8.72 -9.51
CA ASP A 169 0.23 -7.71 -10.21
C ASP A 169 1.55 -7.37 -9.48
N HIS A 170 1.74 -7.83 -8.24
CA HIS A 170 2.95 -7.51 -7.50
C HIS A 170 4.16 -8.24 -8.07
N SER A 171 5.21 -7.50 -8.46
CA SER A 171 6.39 -8.04 -9.14
C SER A 171 7.28 -8.93 -8.27
N ALA A 172 7.32 -8.68 -6.95
CA ALA A 172 8.10 -9.48 -6.02
C ALA A 172 7.26 -10.64 -5.44
N PRO A 173 7.89 -11.68 -4.88
CA PRO A 173 7.20 -12.71 -4.13
C PRO A 173 6.37 -12.10 -2.98
N ILE A 174 5.19 -12.66 -2.74
CA ILE A 174 4.43 -12.44 -1.52
C ILE A 174 4.62 -13.70 -0.69
N ASP A 175 5.19 -13.53 0.51
CA ASP A 175 5.62 -14.66 1.33
C ASP A 175 4.55 -15.07 2.35
N LEU A 176 3.66 -14.12 2.73
CA LEU A 176 2.61 -14.37 3.70
C LEU A 176 1.34 -13.60 3.36
N PHE A 177 0.20 -14.25 3.49
CA PHE A 177 -1.12 -13.65 3.55
C PHE A 177 -1.55 -13.54 5.01
N LEU A 178 -1.76 -12.31 5.50
CA LEU A 178 -2.31 -12.02 6.82
C LEU A 178 -3.73 -11.50 6.60
N VAL A 179 -4.74 -12.35 6.86
CA VAL A 179 -6.12 -12.08 6.44
C VAL A 179 -7.09 -12.22 7.61
N ASP A 180 -7.88 -11.18 7.83
CA ASP A 180 -9.00 -11.20 8.75
C ASP A 180 -10.13 -12.08 8.18
N VAL A 181 -10.65 -12.99 8.99
CA VAL A 181 -11.76 -13.87 8.58
C VAL A 181 -13.03 -13.07 8.29
N GLU A 182 -13.26 -11.98 9.03
CA GLU A 182 -14.44 -11.15 8.87
C GLU A 182 -14.18 -9.90 8.01
N LEU A 183 -14.03 -10.09 6.71
CA LEU A 183 -14.02 -8.98 5.75
C LEU A 183 -15.46 -8.59 5.37
N ARG A 184 -15.70 -7.29 5.18
CA ARG A 184 -17.04 -6.74 4.94
C ARG A 184 -17.77 -7.31 3.72
N LEU A 185 -17.03 -7.68 2.67
CA LEU A 185 -17.59 -8.07 1.36
C LEU A 185 -17.44 -9.57 1.08
N MET A 186 -16.60 -10.26 1.85
CA MET A 186 -16.23 -11.66 1.60
C MET A 186 -15.64 -12.24 2.88
N ASN A 187 -15.90 -13.52 3.14
CA ASN A 187 -15.20 -14.26 4.19
C ASN A 187 -13.70 -14.36 3.84
N GLY A 188 -12.81 -14.11 4.81
CA GLY A 188 -11.36 -14.10 4.60
C GLY A 188 -10.79 -15.44 4.13
N GLU A 189 -11.33 -16.57 4.59
CA GLU A 189 -10.91 -17.89 4.09
C GLU A 189 -11.25 -18.05 2.60
N ARG A 190 -12.38 -17.55 2.14
CA ARG A 190 -12.75 -17.54 0.73
C ARG A 190 -11.82 -16.62 -0.08
N LEU A 191 -11.41 -15.50 0.49
CA LEU A 191 -10.39 -14.64 -0.13
C LEU A 191 -9.07 -15.40 -0.28
N VAL A 192 -8.60 -16.09 0.77
CA VAL A 192 -7.37 -16.88 0.72
C VAL A 192 -7.43 -17.98 -0.34
N GLN A 193 -8.56 -18.68 -0.49
CA GLN A 193 -8.75 -19.66 -1.57
C GLN A 193 -8.55 -19.07 -2.98
N GLN A 194 -8.86 -17.76 -3.14
CA GLN A 194 -8.63 -17.06 -4.40
C GLN A 194 -7.21 -16.50 -4.53
N LEU A 195 -6.52 -16.20 -3.42
CA LEU A 195 -5.15 -15.69 -3.42
C LEU A 195 -4.11 -16.78 -3.68
N VAL A 196 -4.29 -17.96 -3.09
CA VAL A 196 -3.34 -19.08 -3.15
C VAL A 196 -2.97 -19.49 -4.59
N PRO A 197 -3.89 -19.58 -5.57
CA PRO A 197 -3.54 -19.91 -6.95
C PRO A 197 -2.55 -18.92 -7.60
N HIS A 198 -2.56 -17.65 -7.18
CA HIS A 198 -1.65 -16.63 -7.71
C HIS A 198 -0.29 -16.66 -7.01
N ARG A 199 -0.23 -17.12 -5.78
CA ARG A 199 0.98 -17.15 -4.93
C ARG A 199 1.03 -18.45 -4.12
N PRO A 200 1.23 -19.61 -4.75
CA PRO A 200 1.11 -20.91 -4.09
C PRO A 200 2.18 -21.16 -3.00
N ALA A 201 3.30 -20.44 -3.05
CA ALA A 201 4.34 -20.51 -2.03
C ALA A 201 4.07 -19.63 -0.79
N ALA A 202 3.08 -18.75 -0.85
CA ALA A 202 2.74 -17.87 0.25
C ALA A 202 2.14 -18.66 1.42
N LYS A 203 2.62 -18.38 2.62
CA LYS A 203 2.02 -18.90 3.85
C LYS A 203 0.74 -18.14 4.17
N VAL A 204 -0.13 -18.74 4.98
CA VAL A 204 -1.42 -18.15 5.36
C VAL A 204 -1.52 -18.05 6.87
N LEU A 205 -1.78 -16.84 7.34
CA LEU A 205 -2.07 -16.55 8.74
C LEU A 205 -3.43 -15.82 8.80
N LEU A 206 -4.40 -16.48 9.40
CA LEU A 206 -5.76 -15.96 9.55
C LEU A 206 -5.91 -15.26 10.90
N ILE A 207 -6.61 -14.13 10.90
CA ILE A 207 -6.96 -13.37 12.10
C ILE A 207 -8.40 -13.71 12.42
N PRO A 208 -8.66 -14.47 13.51
CA PRO A 208 -10.01 -14.83 13.87
C PRO A 208 -10.71 -13.68 14.62
N GLN A 209 -12.01 -13.61 14.51
CA GLN A 209 -12.85 -12.83 15.40
C GLN A 209 -13.73 -13.78 16.24
N GLY A 210 -13.44 -13.86 17.53
CA GLY A 210 -14.19 -14.74 18.45
C GLY A 210 -13.67 -16.17 18.55
N SER A 211 -14.55 -17.11 18.91
CA SER A 211 -14.21 -18.55 19.06
C SER A 211 -13.95 -19.19 17.71
N VAL A 212 -12.79 -19.80 17.57
CA VAL A 212 -12.27 -20.23 16.27
C VAL A 212 -12.51 -21.72 16.03
N PRO A 213 -13.27 -22.10 14.98
CA PRO A 213 -13.21 -23.45 14.42
C PRO A 213 -11.86 -23.63 13.69
N ARG A 214 -11.46 -24.89 13.43
CA ARG A 214 -10.25 -25.18 12.66
C ARG A 214 -10.30 -24.49 11.28
N PRO A 215 -9.15 -23.99 10.76
CA PRO A 215 -9.11 -23.40 9.42
C PRO A 215 -9.63 -24.39 8.40
N THR A 216 -10.48 -23.92 7.49
CA THR A 216 -10.93 -24.73 6.34
C THR A 216 -9.91 -24.71 5.21
N VAL A 217 -8.95 -23.77 5.27
CA VAL A 217 -7.88 -23.63 4.27
C VAL A 217 -6.70 -24.50 4.67
N PRO A 218 -6.30 -25.48 3.84
CA PRO A 218 -5.13 -26.33 4.11
C PRO A 218 -3.86 -25.49 4.26
N GLY A 219 -3.06 -25.79 5.30
CA GLY A 219 -1.80 -25.09 5.58
C GLY A 219 -1.95 -23.70 6.19
N ALA A 220 -3.17 -23.23 6.43
CA ALA A 220 -3.39 -21.97 7.17
C ALA A 220 -3.16 -22.16 8.68
N SER A 221 -2.61 -21.12 9.28
CA SER A 221 -2.44 -21.00 10.74
C SER A 221 -3.29 -19.85 11.28
N TRP A 222 -3.55 -19.88 12.59
CA TRP A 222 -4.29 -18.82 13.28
C TRP A 222 -3.37 -17.87 14.03
N LEU A 223 -3.68 -16.58 13.95
CA LEU A 223 -3.15 -15.59 14.86
C LEU A 223 -4.03 -15.58 16.12
N PRO A 224 -3.52 -15.89 17.32
CA PRO A 224 -4.32 -15.76 18.54
C PRO A 224 -4.77 -14.32 18.75
N THR A 225 -6.04 -14.11 19.10
CA THR A 225 -6.60 -12.80 19.44
C THR A 225 -7.23 -12.84 20.82
N PRO A 226 -7.04 -11.81 21.66
CA PRO A 226 -6.22 -10.62 21.43
C PRO A 226 -4.72 -10.95 21.38
N CYS A 227 -3.96 -10.25 20.55
CA CYS A 227 -2.51 -10.39 20.45
C CYS A 227 -1.81 -9.03 20.61
N SER A 228 -0.62 -9.06 21.18
CA SER A 228 0.24 -7.90 21.24
C SER A 228 0.98 -7.67 19.92
N ARG A 229 1.64 -6.52 19.82
CA ARG A 229 2.51 -6.21 18.69
C ARG A 229 3.65 -7.21 18.53
N GLU A 230 4.22 -7.63 19.64
CA GLU A 230 5.30 -8.62 19.72
C GLU A 230 4.82 -9.99 19.29
N ASP A 231 3.62 -10.42 19.76
CA ASP A 231 3.03 -11.71 19.39
C ASP A 231 2.75 -11.80 17.90
N LEU A 232 2.18 -10.75 17.31
CA LEU A 232 1.92 -10.70 15.88
C LEU A 232 3.23 -10.83 15.08
N ALA A 233 4.24 -10.03 15.45
CA ALA A 233 5.52 -10.07 14.75
C ALA A 233 6.23 -11.42 14.91
N MET A 234 6.17 -12.05 16.08
CA MET A 234 6.71 -13.38 16.31
C MET A 234 5.99 -14.45 15.48
N ARG A 235 4.66 -14.40 15.42
CA ARG A 235 3.85 -15.36 14.63
C ARG A 235 4.11 -15.24 13.14
N VAL A 236 4.22 -14.01 12.62
CA VAL A 236 4.59 -13.78 11.23
C VAL A 236 5.97 -14.37 10.93
N HIS A 237 6.93 -14.12 11.81
CA HIS A 237 8.29 -14.66 11.68
C HIS A 237 8.29 -16.21 11.69
N GLN A 238 7.61 -16.82 12.65
CA GLN A 238 7.48 -18.29 12.74
C GLN A 238 6.82 -18.88 11.48
N ALA A 239 5.75 -18.24 10.98
CA ALA A 239 5.07 -18.70 9.77
C ALA A 239 6.00 -18.67 8.55
N LEU A 240 6.87 -17.67 8.45
CA LEU A 240 7.83 -17.55 7.35
C LEU A 240 9.02 -18.51 7.46
N GLU A 241 9.45 -18.88 8.68
CA GLU A 241 10.55 -19.82 8.89
C GLU A 241 10.16 -21.30 8.74
N THR A 242 8.88 -21.62 8.86
CA THR A 242 8.39 -22.99 8.70
C THR A 242 8.61 -23.44 7.26
N LYS A 243 9.67 -24.20 7.00
CA LYS A 243 9.91 -24.89 5.73
C LYS A 243 8.80 -25.90 5.51
N THR A 244 8.16 -25.87 4.35
CA THR A 244 7.19 -26.87 3.89
C THR A 244 7.94 -28.08 3.36
#